data_7635ddc71992ecb26c74b830fdc583d2
#
_entry.id   7635ddc71992ecb26c74b830fdc583d2
#
_cell.length_a   1.000
_cell.length_b   1.000
_cell.length_c   1.000
_cell.angle_alpha   90.00
_cell.angle_beta   90.00
_cell.angle_gamma   90.00
#
_symmetry.space_group_name_H-M   'P 1'
#
loop_
_entity.id
_entity.type
_entity.pdbx_description
1 polymer ?
#
loop_
_entity_poly.entity_id
_entity_poly.type
_entity_poly.pdbx_seq_one_letter_code
_entity_poly.pdbx_strand_id
1 'polypeptide(L)' 'MDPDQILRIVDSLHRDKNIDTEIVFRAIESAFASAARRQYGETSEVLVTVNRDNGSLAATLDGEPLDPNEMIGRIGAQMA' A
#
# COMPACT_ATOMS: atom_id res chain seq x y z
N MET A 1 -8.96 1.55 -0.65
CA MET A 1 -8.54 2.59 0.31
C MET A 1 -8.39 3.92 -0.41
N ASP A 2 -8.98 4.95 0.15
CA ASP A 2 -8.96 6.29 -0.40
C ASP A 2 -7.57 6.91 -0.17
N PRO A 3 -6.98 7.62 -1.17
CA PRO A 3 -5.72 8.33 -0.97
C PRO A 3 -5.73 9.27 0.24
N ASP A 4 -6.85 9.96 0.48
CA ASP A 4 -6.97 10.84 1.65
C ASP A 4 -6.87 10.10 2.96
N GLN A 5 -7.35 8.85 3.03
CA GLN A 5 -7.23 8.02 4.22
C GLN A 5 -5.78 7.68 4.51
N ILE A 6 -4.99 7.39 3.48
CA ILE A 6 -3.57 7.10 3.64
C ILE A 6 -2.85 8.32 4.21
N LEU A 7 -3.10 9.51 3.66
CA LEU A 7 -2.48 10.74 4.15
C LEU A 7 -2.88 11.05 5.59
N ARG A 8 -4.13 10.78 5.98
CA ARG A 8 -4.61 10.97 7.34
C ARG A 8 -3.93 10.03 8.33
N ILE A 9 -3.74 8.77 7.94
CA ILE A 9 -3.05 7.78 8.77
C ILE A 9 -1.61 8.23 9.00
N VAL A 10 -0.92 8.64 7.94
CA VAL A 10 0.46 9.11 8.02
C VAL A 10 0.57 10.33 8.93
N ASP A 11 -0.29 11.31 8.72
CA ASP A 11 -0.29 12.54 9.51
C ASP A 11 -0.58 12.26 10.98
N SER A 12 -1.56 11.40 11.26
CA SER A 12 -1.92 11.01 12.62
C SER A 12 -0.76 10.35 13.35
N LEU A 13 -0.11 9.38 12.72
CA LEU A 13 1.03 8.68 13.32
C LEU A 13 2.22 9.61 13.54
N HIS A 14 2.44 10.52 12.61
CA HIS A 14 3.51 11.50 12.73
C HIS A 14 3.26 12.44 13.92
N ARG A 15 2.03 12.96 14.05
CA ARG A 15 1.70 13.90 15.12
C ARG A 15 1.56 13.23 16.47
N ASP A 16 0.86 12.09 16.53
CA ASP A 16 0.51 11.46 17.81
C ASP A 16 1.63 10.59 18.37
N LYS A 17 2.41 9.95 17.50
CA LYS A 17 3.45 9.01 17.89
C LYS A 17 4.86 9.49 17.55
N ASN A 18 4.98 10.65 16.94
CA ASN A 18 6.27 11.23 16.54
C ASN A 18 7.07 10.28 15.62
N ILE A 19 6.36 9.59 14.72
CA ILE A 19 6.98 8.69 13.75
C ILE A 19 7.25 9.46 12.46
N ASP A 20 8.45 9.29 11.90
CA ASP A 20 8.81 9.91 10.63
C ASP A 20 7.83 9.49 9.54
N THR A 21 7.33 10.46 8.76
CA THR A 21 6.37 10.21 7.71
C THR A 21 6.87 9.20 6.67
N GLU A 22 8.16 9.25 6.32
CA GLU A 22 8.75 8.32 5.35
C GLU A 22 8.71 6.88 5.87
N ILE A 23 8.93 6.70 7.16
CA ILE A 23 8.83 5.36 7.77
C ILE A 23 7.41 4.83 7.64
N VAL A 24 6.41 5.69 7.89
CA VAL A 24 5.00 5.27 7.77
C VAL A 24 4.64 4.92 6.34
N PHE A 25 5.06 5.73 5.36
CA PHE A 25 4.81 5.44 3.94
C PHE A 25 5.42 4.10 3.53
N ARG A 26 6.67 3.84 3.93
CA ARG A 26 7.34 2.57 3.62
C ARG A 26 6.65 1.38 4.28
N ALA A 27 6.15 1.55 5.49
CA ALA A 27 5.42 0.49 6.18
C ALA A 27 4.11 0.15 5.44
N ILE A 28 3.39 1.17 4.97
CA ILE A 28 2.17 0.97 4.19
C ILE A 28 2.49 0.25 2.88
N GLU A 29 3.51 0.69 2.16
CA GLU A 29 3.94 0.06 0.91
C GLU A 29 4.30 -1.42 1.13
N SER A 30 5.05 -1.71 2.17
CA SER A 30 5.47 -3.06 2.50
C SER A 30 4.28 -3.94 2.89
N ALA A 31 3.33 -3.41 3.65
CA ALA A 31 2.14 -4.15 4.07
C ALA A 31 1.28 -4.54 2.86
N PHE A 32 1.06 -3.61 1.94
CA PHE A 32 0.30 -3.90 0.72
C PHE A 32 1.04 -4.89 -0.18
N ALA A 33 2.35 -4.75 -0.32
CA ALA A 33 3.15 -5.67 -1.13
C ALA A 33 3.09 -7.08 -0.56
N SER A 34 3.20 -7.25 0.75
CA SER A 34 3.11 -8.55 1.41
C SER A 34 1.74 -9.19 1.24
N ALA A 35 0.68 -8.39 1.42
CA ALA A 35 -0.69 -8.88 1.25
C ALA A 35 -0.95 -9.27 -0.21
N ALA A 36 -0.46 -8.49 -1.16
CA ALA A 36 -0.63 -8.78 -2.58
C ALA A 36 0.10 -10.07 -2.97
N ARG A 37 1.28 -10.31 -2.44
CA ARG A 37 2.02 -11.55 -2.74
C ARG A 37 1.25 -12.79 -2.29
N ARG A 38 0.47 -12.69 -1.22
CA ARG A 38 -0.39 -13.81 -0.79
C ARG A 38 -1.50 -14.11 -1.79
N GLN A 39 -1.94 -13.09 -2.55
CA GLN A 39 -3.00 -13.23 -3.53
C GLN A 39 -2.49 -13.68 -4.90
N TYR A 40 -1.35 -13.15 -5.32
CA TYR A 40 -0.81 -13.37 -6.66
C TYR A 40 0.27 -14.45 -6.72
N GLY A 41 0.72 -14.95 -5.57
CA GLY A 41 1.75 -15.97 -5.47
C GLY A 41 3.00 -15.44 -4.79
N GLU A 42 3.62 -16.24 -3.93
CA GLU A 42 4.79 -15.81 -3.14
C GLU A 42 6.03 -15.62 -4.00
N THR A 43 6.07 -16.24 -5.18
CA THR A 43 7.18 -16.06 -6.11
C THR A 43 7.01 -14.84 -7.01
N SER A 44 5.85 -14.20 -6.97
CA SER A 44 5.59 -13.00 -7.76
C SER A 44 6.30 -11.80 -7.14
N GLU A 45 6.82 -10.93 -8.01
CA GLU A 45 7.44 -9.69 -7.57
C GLU A 45 6.40 -8.58 -7.61
N VAL A 46 5.92 -8.19 -6.43
CA VAL A 46 4.94 -7.11 -6.30
C VAL A 46 5.62 -5.91 -5.70
N LEU A 47 5.55 -4.78 -6.39
CA LEU A 47 6.05 -3.49 -5.90
C LEU A 47 4.86 -2.56 -5.71
N VAL A 48 4.80 -1.93 -4.54
CA VAL A 48 3.75 -0.97 -4.21
C VAL A 48 4.41 0.34 -3.81
N THR A 49 3.94 1.44 -4.37
CA THR A 49 4.44 2.77 -4.07
C THR A 49 3.27 3.68 -3.73
N VAL A 50 3.44 4.48 -2.67
CA VAL A 50 2.48 5.51 -2.29
C VAL A 50 3.05 6.87 -2.68
N ASN A 51 2.25 7.67 -3.40
CA ASN A 51 2.65 9.05 -3.71
C ASN A 51 2.63 9.86 -2.41
N ARG A 52 3.79 10.46 -2.07
CA ARG A 52 3.93 11.21 -0.82
C ARG A 52 3.12 12.50 -0.80
N ASP A 53 2.77 13.03 -1.96
CA ASP A 53 2.05 14.30 -2.04
C ASP A 53 0.54 14.12 -1.96
N ASN A 54 -0.01 13.11 -2.65
CA ASN A 54 -1.46 12.94 -2.74
C ASN A 54 -1.98 11.62 -2.15
N GLY A 55 -1.09 10.72 -1.72
CA GLY A 55 -1.49 9.46 -1.11
C GLY A 55 -1.97 8.39 -2.08
N SER A 56 -1.85 8.61 -3.38
CA SER A 56 -2.30 7.61 -4.36
C SER A 56 -1.36 6.41 -4.40
N LEU A 57 -1.94 5.23 -4.62
CA LEU A 57 -1.20 3.99 -4.74
C LEU A 57 -0.87 3.68 -6.19
N ALA A 58 0.34 3.16 -6.41
CA ALA A 58 0.74 2.57 -7.67
C ALA A 58 1.32 1.19 -7.39
N ALA A 59 1.07 0.23 -8.26
CA ALA A 59 1.54 -1.12 -8.07
C ALA A 59 2.01 -1.74 -9.39
N THR A 60 2.99 -2.66 -9.29
CA THR A 60 3.41 -3.48 -10.42
C THR A 60 3.47 -4.94 -9.99
N LEU A 61 3.19 -5.84 -10.91
CA LEU A 61 3.27 -7.28 -10.73
C LEU A 61 4.21 -7.82 -11.79
N ASP A 62 5.36 -8.34 -11.37
CA ASP A 62 6.41 -8.86 -12.26
C ASP A 62 6.79 -7.85 -13.35
N GLY A 63 6.87 -6.57 -12.96
CA GLY A 63 7.25 -5.48 -13.85
C GLY A 63 6.10 -4.88 -14.67
N GLU A 64 4.91 -5.47 -14.61
CA GLU A 64 3.74 -5.00 -15.36
C GLU A 64 2.82 -4.16 -14.45
N PRO A 65 2.20 -3.08 -14.97
CA PRO A 65 1.29 -2.29 -14.17
C PRO A 65 0.14 -3.13 -13.61
N LEU A 66 -0.15 -2.93 -12.32
CA LEU A 66 -1.25 -3.59 -11.63
C LEU A 66 -2.21 -2.51 -11.13
N ASP A 67 -3.50 -2.68 -11.43
CA ASP A 67 -4.52 -1.74 -10.96
C ASP A 67 -4.60 -1.80 -9.43
N PRO A 68 -4.33 -0.70 -8.71
CA PRO A 68 -4.40 -0.71 -7.25
C PRO A 68 -5.78 -1.06 -6.72
N ASN A 69 -6.84 -0.67 -7.40
CA ASN A 69 -8.21 -0.98 -6.99
C ASN A 69 -8.49 -2.48 -7.09
N GLU A 70 -8.01 -3.12 -8.14
CA GLU A 70 -8.12 -4.56 -8.30
C GLU A 70 -7.34 -5.29 -7.21
N MET A 71 -6.12 -4.86 -6.95
CA MET A 71 -5.27 -5.43 -5.90
C MET A 71 -5.95 -5.34 -4.53
N ILE A 72 -6.45 -4.16 -4.17
CA ILE A 72 -7.14 -3.95 -2.90
C ILE A 72 -8.40 -4.81 -2.81
N GLY A 73 -9.14 -4.91 -3.90
CA GLY A 73 -10.33 -5.74 -3.96
C GLY A 73 -10.04 -7.22 -3.69
N ARG A 74 -8.96 -7.74 -4.26
CA ARG A 74 -8.55 -9.13 -4.03
C ARG A 74 -8.11 -9.37 -2.58
N ILE A 75 -7.33 -8.43 -2.02
CA ILE A 75 -6.88 -8.50 -0.63
C ILE A 75 -8.10 -8.48 0.30
N GLY A 76 -9.04 -7.57 0.06
CA GLY A 76 -10.24 -7.44 0.86
C GLY A 76 -11.14 -8.67 0.80
N ALA A 77 -11.25 -9.30 -0.36
CA ALA A 77 -12.06 -10.50 -0.53
C ALA A 77 -11.58 -11.66 0.32
N GLN A 78 -10.27 -11.74 0.54
CA GLN A 78 -9.72 -12.80 1.41
C GLN A 78 -9.91 -12.53 2.90
N MET A 79 -10.03 -11.27 3.27
CA MET A 79 -10.25 -10.89 4.67
C MET A 79 -11.71 -10.98 5.08
N ALA A 80 -12.58 -11.10 4.12
CA ALA A 80 -14.00 -11.28 4.35
C ALA A 80 -14.33 -12.78 4.42
#